data_b81127c14f9a4d16ccd5c1d256f9da71
#
_entry.id   b81127c14f9a4d16ccd5c1d256f9da71
#
_cell.length_a   1.000
_cell.length_b   1.000
_cell.length_c   1.000
_cell.angle_alpha   90.00
_cell.angle_beta   90.00
_cell.angle_gamma   90.00
#
_symmetry.space_group_name_H-M   'P 1'
#
loop_
_entity.id
_entity.type
_entity.pdbx_description
1 polymer ?
#
loop_
_entity_poly.entity_id
_entity_poly.type
_entity_poly.pdbx_seq_one_letter_code
_entity_poly.pdbx_strand_id
1 'polypeptide(L)'
;MDKRVYGSEGVALIECINPKYRKYRVRWDVQPNYDENGTSGGVSFLETEFKHKPTMAEVKDTVLGWMNKKIDEEILSGFVWNGMKVWLSTENQFNYKAAYDLAVQTQGASLPVVFKFGDTDSPEYHTFSRLEELADFYMLAMAYINERLSTGWASKDAMDWSEYEKLLNE
;
A
#
# COMPACT_ATOMS: atom_id res chain seq x y z
N MET A 1 -3.90 10.54 1.58
CA MET A 1 -3.65 10.16 0.16
C MET A 1 -2.79 11.23 -0.46
N ASP A 2 -1.60 10.86 -0.93
CA ASP A 2 -0.71 11.82 -1.60
C ASP A 2 -1.37 12.26 -2.91
N LYS A 3 -1.38 13.57 -3.16
CA LYS A 3 -2.06 14.12 -4.34
C LYS A 3 -1.21 13.90 -5.60
N ARG A 4 -1.75 13.18 -6.59
CA ARG A 4 -1.08 13.07 -7.89
C ARG A 4 -1.08 14.41 -8.62
N VAL A 5 0.04 14.70 -9.24
CA VAL A 5 0.26 15.88 -10.08
C VAL A 5 0.28 15.42 -11.54
N TYR A 6 -0.18 16.26 -12.44
CA TYR A 6 -0.22 16.01 -13.88
C TYR A 6 0.80 16.88 -14.60
N GLY A 7 1.47 16.31 -15.60
CA GLY A 7 2.51 16.99 -16.36
C GLY A 7 2.70 16.40 -17.76
N SER A 8 3.64 16.98 -18.48
CA SER A 8 4.02 16.52 -19.81
C SER A 8 4.91 15.27 -19.74
N GLU A 9 4.98 14.52 -20.81
CA GLU A 9 5.96 13.44 -20.96
C GLU A 9 7.39 13.95 -20.82
N GLY A 10 8.28 13.09 -20.31
CA GLY A 10 9.69 13.47 -20.10
C GLY A 10 9.95 14.33 -18.88
N VAL A 11 9.02 14.38 -17.91
CA VAL A 11 9.23 15.08 -16.64
C VAL A 11 10.47 14.54 -15.91
N ALA A 12 11.38 15.43 -15.50
CA ALA A 12 12.57 15.04 -14.75
C ALA A 12 12.19 14.52 -13.35
N LEU A 13 12.81 13.42 -12.92
CA LEU A 13 12.58 12.85 -11.58
C LEU A 13 13.12 13.73 -10.46
N ILE A 14 14.18 14.51 -10.73
CA ILE A 14 14.71 15.53 -9.83
C ILE A 14 14.85 16.83 -10.61
N GLU A 15 14.34 17.92 -10.06
CA GLU A 15 14.36 19.23 -10.70
C GLU A 15 14.70 20.33 -9.68
N CYS A 16 15.63 21.22 -10.04
CA CYS A 16 15.87 22.46 -9.29
C CYS A 16 14.81 23.51 -9.67
N ILE A 17 13.76 23.64 -8.88
CA ILE A 17 12.63 24.56 -9.16
C ILE A 17 12.93 26.02 -8.79
N ASN A 18 13.90 26.25 -7.89
CA ASN A 18 14.34 27.60 -7.52
C ASN A 18 15.80 27.60 -7.06
N PRO A 19 16.75 27.95 -7.97
CA PRO A 19 18.19 27.98 -7.66
C PRO A 19 18.54 28.95 -6.52
N LYS A 20 17.88 30.13 -6.46
CA LYS A 20 18.15 31.14 -5.43
C LYS A 20 17.92 30.67 -4.03
N TYR A 21 16.85 29.85 -3.84
CA TYR A 21 16.46 29.29 -2.54
C TYR A 21 16.83 27.81 -2.41
N ARG A 22 17.58 27.27 -3.36
CA ARG A 22 18.01 25.86 -3.41
C ARG A 22 16.84 24.90 -3.25
N LYS A 23 15.69 25.23 -3.84
CA LYS A 23 14.53 24.36 -3.81
C LYS A 23 14.59 23.33 -4.92
N TYR A 24 14.37 22.08 -4.54
CA TYR A 24 14.34 20.94 -5.43
C TYR A 24 13.01 20.22 -5.30
N ARG A 25 12.65 19.51 -6.36
CA ARG A 25 11.47 18.65 -6.41
C ARG A 25 11.92 17.25 -6.80
N VAL A 26 11.44 16.24 -6.07
CA VAL A 26 11.65 14.83 -6.35
C VAL A 26 10.32 14.23 -6.74
N ARG A 27 10.27 13.47 -7.83
CA ARG A 27 9.09 12.84 -8.39
C ARG A 27 9.28 11.33 -8.45
N TRP A 28 8.19 10.59 -8.26
CA TRP A 28 8.16 9.13 -8.36
C TRP A 28 6.79 8.65 -8.81
N ASP A 29 6.65 7.33 -9.06
CA ASP A 29 5.41 6.70 -9.53
C ASP A 29 4.84 7.41 -10.76
N VAL A 30 5.72 7.68 -11.75
CA VAL A 30 5.34 8.32 -13.01
C VAL A 30 4.54 7.33 -13.85
N GLN A 31 3.32 7.69 -14.19
CA GLN A 31 2.40 6.85 -14.95
C GLN A 31 1.86 7.62 -16.15
N PRO A 32 1.81 6.98 -17.34
CA PRO A 32 1.20 7.59 -18.51
C PRO A 32 -0.30 7.80 -18.28
N ASN A 33 -0.81 8.91 -18.78
CA ASN A 33 -2.24 9.17 -18.84
C ASN A 33 -2.71 8.99 -20.28
N TYR A 34 -3.86 8.34 -20.44
CA TYR A 34 -4.51 8.17 -21.73
C TYR A 34 -5.92 8.77 -21.66
N ASP A 35 -6.33 9.40 -22.74
CA ASP A 35 -7.72 9.84 -22.89
C ASP A 35 -8.64 8.65 -23.23
N GLU A 36 -9.94 8.90 -23.33
CA GLU A 36 -10.96 7.90 -23.68
C GLU A 36 -10.72 7.21 -25.04
N ASN A 37 -9.92 7.82 -25.91
CA ASN A 37 -9.55 7.31 -27.23
C ASN A 37 -8.19 6.58 -27.22
N GLY A 38 -7.52 6.49 -26.07
CA GLY A 38 -6.21 5.89 -25.94
C GLY A 38 -5.05 6.77 -26.40
N THR A 39 -5.28 8.08 -26.60
CA THR A 39 -4.22 9.03 -26.94
C THR A 39 -3.49 9.47 -25.69
N SER A 40 -2.14 9.59 -25.77
CA SER A 40 -1.33 10.07 -24.63
C SER A 40 -1.73 11.49 -24.23
N GLY A 41 -2.19 11.65 -22.99
CA GLY A 41 -2.54 12.92 -22.35
C GLY A 41 -1.45 13.43 -21.39
N GLY A 42 -0.20 12.97 -21.57
CA GLY A 42 0.92 13.28 -20.67
C GLY A 42 1.11 12.23 -19.59
N VAL A 43 1.63 12.64 -18.42
CA VAL A 43 1.92 11.75 -17.31
C VAL A 43 1.32 12.26 -16.00
N SER A 44 1.11 11.36 -15.05
CA SER A 44 0.82 11.70 -13.66
C SER A 44 1.89 11.09 -12.76
N PHE A 45 2.19 11.76 -11.66
CA PHE A 45 3.26 11.37 -10.75
C PHE A 45 2.96 11.88 -9.34
N LEU A 46 3.72 11.38 -8.37
CA LEU A 46 3.80 11.94 -7.03
C LEU A 46 5.06 12.79 -6.91
N GLU A 47 5.02 13.83 -6.09
CA GLU A 47 6.17 14.71 -5.88
C GLU A 47 6.23 15.27 -4.46
N THR A 48 7.46 15.60 -4.05
CA THR A 48 7.72 16.35 -2.83
C THR A 48 8.81 17.40 -3.05
N GLU A 49 8.80 18.47 -2.24
CA GLU A 49 9.77 19.54 -2.30
C GLU A 49 10.81 19.44 -1.19
N PHE A 50 12.07 19.67 -1.57
CA PHE A 50 13.21 19.80 -0.66
C PHE A 50 13.72 21.25 -0.66
N LYS A 51 14.17 21.74 0.51
CA LYS A 51 14.78 23.06 0.67
C LYS A 51 16.30 23.04 0.45
N HIS A 52 16.81 21.98 -0.15
CA HIS A 52 18.22 21.77 -0.51
C HIS A 52 18.29 20.73 -1.64
N LYS A 53 19.45 20.56 -2.28
CA LYS A 53 19.66 19.43 -3.22
C LYS A 53 19.60 18.15 -2.40
N PRO A 54 18.62 17.26 -2.66
CA PRO A 54 18.47 16.03 -1.86
C PRO A 54 19.66 15.10 -2.07
N THR A 55 19.96 14.32 -1.07
CA THR A 55 20.88 13.19 -1.16
C THR A 55 20.16 11.97 -1.69
N MET A 56 20.90 11.00 -2.21
CA MET A 56 20.30 9.71 -2.64
C MET A 56 19.60 8.97 -1.49
N ALA A 57 20.10 9.09 -0.26
CA ALA A 57 19.46 8.52 0.92
C ALA A 57 18.07 9.14 1.14
N GLU A 58 17.94 10.46 1.08
CA GLU A 58 16.66 11.15 1.25
C GLU A 58 15.67 10.82 0.13
N VAL A 59 16.14 10.65 -1.11
CA VAL A 59 15.31 10.19 -2.23
C VAL A 59 14.78 8.78 -1.95
N LYS A 60 15.66 7.84 -1.56
CA LYS A 60 15.28 6.47 -1.22
C LYS A 60 14.29 6.43 -0.05
N ASP A 61 14.56 7.17 1.01
CA ASP A 61 13.67 7.24 2.18
C ASP A 61 12.26 7.72 1.79
N THR A 62 12.18 8.73 0.92
CA THR A 62 10.92 9.29 0.43
C THR A 62 10.13 8.26 -0.38
N VAL A 63 10.76 7.67 -1.40
CA VAL A 63 10.09 6.75 -2.33
C VAL A 63 9.74 5.44 -1.65
N LEU A 64 10.69 4.84 -0.91
CA LEU A 64 10.45 3.59 -0.18
C LEU A 64 9.45 3.77 0.96
N GLY A 65 9.45 4.93 1.62
CA GLY A 65 8.45 5.28 2.63
C GLY A 65 7.04 5.33 2.04
N TRP A 66 6.89 5.91 0.85
CA TRP A 66 5.62 5.88 0.13
C TRP A 66 5.21 4.45 -0.27
N MET A 67 6.14 3.64 -0.78
CA MET A 67 5.85 2.23 -1.13
C MET A 67 5.40 1.43 0.09
N ASN A 68 6.04 1.61 1.26
CA ASN A 68 5.62 0.99 2.51
C ASN A 68 4.17 1.36 2.86
N LYS A 69 3.88 2.67 2.86
CA LYS A 69 2.54 3.17 3.16
C LYS A 69 1.48 2.60 2.23
N LYS A 70 1.77 2.49 0.93
CA LYS A 70 0.87 1.88 -0.05
C LYS A 70 0.59 0.42 0.26
N ILE A 71 1.63 -0.36 0.60
CA ILE A 71 1.48 -1.77 1.00
C ILE A 71 0.62 -1.89 2.26
N ASP A 72 0.88 -1.06 3.26
CA ASP A 72 0.12 -1.05 4.52
C ASP A 72 -1.35 -0.70 4.28
N GLU A 73 -1.65 0.27 3.40
CA GLU A 73 -3.01 0.64 3.02
C GLU A 73 -3.72 -0.48 2.25
N GLU A 74 -3.01 -1.19 1.34
CA GLU A 74 -3.55 -2.35 0.63
C GLU A 74 -3.86 -3.50 1.59
N ILE A 75 -2.98 -3.79 2.55
CA ILE A 75 -3.23 -4.79 3.58
C ILE A 75 -4.44 -4.39 4.42
N LEU A 76 -4.47 -3.13 4.88
CA LEU A 76 -5.50 -2.65 5.80
C LEU A 76 -6.91 -2.79 5.22
N SER A 77 -7.10 -2.48 3.94
CA SER A 77 -8.45 -2.27 3.38
C SER A 77 -8.76 -3.07 2.11
N GLY A 78 -7.82 -3.86 1.61
CA GLY A 78 -7.97 -4.53 0.31
C GLY A 78 -8.51 -5.97 0.37
N PHE A 79 -8.58 -6.57 1.56
CA PHE A 79 -9.06 -7.94 1.69
C PHE A 79 -10.59 -8.03 1.68
N VAL A 80 -11.11 -8.94 0.87
CA VAL A 80 -12.54 -9.25 0.79
C VAL A 80 -12.74 -10.75 1.02
N TRP A 81 -13.63 -11.11 1.96
CA TRP A 81 -13.99 -12.49 2.25
C TRP A 81 -15.50 -12.67 2.09
N ASN A 82 -15.93 -13.63 1.27
CA ASN A 82 -17.34 -13.87 0.95
C ASN A 82 -18.14 -12.61 0.57
N GLY A 83 -17.52 -11.70 -0.17
CA GLY A 83 -18.12 -10.42 -0.58
C GLY A 83 -18.09 -9.32 0.47
N MET A 84 -17.70 -9.62 1.70
CA MET A 84 -17.58 -8.68 2.80
C MET A 84 -16.18 -8.09 2.85
N LYS A 85 -16.07 -6.77 2.98
CA LYS A 85 -14.80 -6.07 3.16
C LYS A 85 -14.26 -6.29 4.58
N VAL A 86 -13.02 -6.73 4.68
CA VAL A 86 -12.38 -7.05 5.96
C VAL A 86 -11.23 -6.07 6.22
N TRP A 87 -11.27 -5.39 7.35
CA TRP A 87 -10.20 -4.52 7.79
C TRP A 87 -9.12 -5.31 8.51
N LEU A 88 -7.91 -5.38 7.91
CA LEU A 88 -6.77 -6.10 8.46
C LEU A 88 -5.81 -5.17 9.23
N SER A 89 -6.37 -4.33 10.13
CA SER A 89 -5.54 -3.60 11.09
C SER A 89 -4.77 -4.58 11.99
N THR A 90 -3.64 -4.15 12.55
CA THR A 90 -2.85 -4.98 13.46
C THR A 90 -3.70 -5.53 14.62
N GLU A 91 -4.61 -4.73 15.17
CA GLU A 91 -5.53 -5.16 16.22
C GLU A 91 -6.48 -6.25 15.74
N ASN A 92 -7.08 -6.08 14.55
CA ASN A 92 -7.98 -7.09 13.99
C ASN A 92 -7.25 -8.39 13.65
N GLN A 93 -6.04 -8.29 13.07
CA GLN A 93 -5.20 -9.47 12.80
C GLN A 93 -4.92 -10.25 14.07
N PHE A 94 -4.60 -9.55 15.18
CA PHE A 94 -4.41 -10.18 16.49
C PHE A 94 -5.69 -10.85 17.02
N ASN A 95 -6.83 -10.16 16.93
CA ASN A 95 -8.11 -10.69 17.37
C ASN A 95 -8.53 -11.93 16.58
N TYR A 96 -8.34 -11.91 15.24
CA TYR A 96 -8.63 -13.08 14.38
C TYR A 96 -7.72 -14.26 14.74
N LYS A 97 -6.43 -13.99 14.95
CA LYS A 97 -5.48 -15.02 15.39
C LYS A 97 -5.85 -15.60 16.74
N ALA A 98 -6.16 -14.77 17.74
CA ALA A 98 -6.51 -15.21 19.08
C ALA A 98 -7.79 -16.08 19.08
N ALA A 99 -8.80 -15.68 18.31
CA ALA A 99 -10.04 -16.47 18.18
C ALA A 99 -9.79 -17.81 17.48
N TYR A 100 -8.99 -17.82 16.41
CA TYR A 100 -8.61 -19.03 15.71
C TYR A 100 -7.80 -19.98 16.61
N ASP A 101 -6.76 -19.49 17.28
CA ASP A 101 -5.93 -20.30 18.17
C ASP A 101 -6.76 -20.92 19.30
N LEU A 102 -7.67 -20.14 19.91
CA LEU A 102 -8.56 -20.63 20.96
C LEU A 102 -9.54 -21.69 20.44
N ALA A 103 -10.09 -21.49 19.25
CA ALA A 103 -11.00 -22.45 18.64
C ALA A 103 -10.28 -23.77 18.31
N VAL A 104 -9.03 -23.71 17.82
CA VAL A 104 -8.21 -24.91 17.60
C VAL A 104 -7.92 -25.64 18.91
N GLN A 105 -7.46 -24.92 19.95
CA GLN A 105 -7.09 -25.49 21.24
C GLN A 105 -8.30 -26.17 21.95
N THR A 106 -9.49 -25.60 21.77
CA THR A 106 -10.74 -26.09 22.37
C THR A 106 -11.52 -27.03 21.46
N GLN A 107 -10.97 -27.39 20.28
CA GLN A 107 -11.65 -28.22 19.28
C GLN A 107 -13.05 -27.68 18.92
N GLY A 108 -13.16 -26.35 18.83
CA GLY A 108 -14.39 -25.64 18.49
C GLY A 108 -15.30 -25.29 19.66
N ALA A 109 -14.96 -25.70 20.89
CA ALA A 109 -15.82 -25.43 22.06
C ALA A 109 -15.92 -23.94 22.43
N SER A 110 -15.00 -23.09 21.94
CA SER A 110 -15.04 -21.63 22.13
C SER A 110 -15.94 -20.90 21.11
N LEU A 111 -16.49 -21.62 20.14
CA LEU A 111 -17.41 -21.05 19.16
C LEU A 111 -18.85 -21.04 19.70
N PRO A 112 -19.74 -20.14 19.24
CA PRO A 112 -19.50 -19.19 18.12
C PRO A 112 -18.73 -17.94 18.51
N VAL A 113 -18.02 -17.33 17.53
CA VAL A 113 -17.41 -16.00 17.63
C VAL A 113 -18.00 -15.10 16.54
N VAL A 114 -18.18 -13.80 16.87
CA VAL A 114 -18.73 -12.81 15.94
C VAL A 114 -17.65 -11.79 15.61
N PHE A 115 -17.44 -11.55 14.30
CA PHE A 115 -16.61 -10.45 13.83
C PHE A 115 -17.46 -9.42 13.08
N LYS A 116 -17.01 -8.16 13.16
CA LYS A 116 -17.56 -7.05 12.42
C LYS A 116 -16.71 -6.82 11.16
N PHE A 117 -17.34 -6.85 10.01
CA PHE A 117 -16.80 -6.56 8.68
C PHE A 117 -17.52 -5.36 8.06
N GLY A 118 -17.23 -5.09 6.77
CA GLY A 118 -17.85 -3.99 6.04
C GLY A 118 -17.25 -2.64 6.35
N ASP A 119 -17.86 -1.61 5.83
CA ASP A 119 -17.46 -0.22 6.06
C ASP A 119 -18.11 0.35 7.33
N THR A 120 -17.59 1.50 7.80
CA THR A 120 -18.10 2.16 9.01
C THR A 120 -19.60 2.47 8.94
N ASP A 121 -20.06 2.87 7.74
CA ASP A 121 -21.46 3.27 7.51
C ASP A 121 -22.35 2.08 7.12
N SER A 122 -21.75 0.93 6.80
CA SER A 122 -22.45 -0.31 6.41
C SER A 122 -21.77 -1.52 7.06
N PRO A 123 -21.86 -1.66 8.39
CA PRO A 123 -21.23 -2.77 9.07
C PRO A 123 -21.97 -4.09 8.81
N GLU A 124 -21.21 -5.13 8.59
CA GLU A 124 -21.69 -6.51 8.45
C GLU A 124 -21.16 -7.36 9.60
N TYR A 125 -22.01 -8.14 10.24
CA TYR A 125 -21.61 -9.01 11.34
C TYR A 125 -21.67 -10.45 10.89
N HIS A 126 -20.55 -11.16 10.97
CA HIS A 126 -20.50 -12.59 10.64
C HIS A 126 -20.22 -13.42 11.88
N THR A 127 -21.01 -14.50 12.04
CA THR A 127 -20.92 -15.44 13.15
C THR A 127 -20.25 -16.72 12.69
N PHE A 128 -19.04 -16.97 13.15
CA PHE A 128 -18.33 -18.23 12.92
C PHE A 128 -18.80 -19.27 13.96
N SER A 129 -19.55 -20.24 13.50
CA SER A 129 -20.08 -21.31 14.35
C SER A 129 -19.32 -22.63 14.18
N ARG A 130 -18.43 -22.74 13.19
CA ARG A 130 -17.64 -23.92 12.86
C ARG A 130 -16.18 -23.60 12.74
N LEU A 131 -15.34 -24.50 13.25
CA LEU A 131 -13.89 -24.34 13.22
C LEU A 131 -13.34 -24.26 11.78
N GLU A 132 -13.88 -25.07 10.87
CA GLU A 132 -13.44 -25.11 9.47
C GLU A 132 -13.64 -23.75 8.76
N GLU A 133 -14.77 -23.11 9.02
CA GLU A 133 -15.09 -21.80 8.43
C GLU A 133 -14.17 -20.69 8.98
N LEU A 134 -13.93 -20.68 10.30
CA LEU A 134 -13.00 -19.75 10.92
C LEU A 134 -11.56 -19.99 10.45
N ALA A 135 -11.17 -21.25 10.26
CA ALA A 135 -9.86 -21.62 9.72
C ALA A 135 -9.69 -21.14 8.29
N ASP A 136 -10.68 -21.35 7.42
CA ASP A 136 -10.66 -20.87 6.03
C ASP A 136 -10.50 -19.35 5.97
N PHE A 137 -11.32 -18.61 6.70
CA PHE A 137 -11.21 -17.15 6.82
C PHE A 137 -9.82 -16.71 7.25
N TYR A 138 -9.29 -17.28 8.35
CA TYR A 138 -8.00 -16.89 8.88
C TYR A 138 -6.85 -17.21 7.92
N MET A 139 -6.87 -18.40 7.29
CA MET A 139 -5.84 -18.80 6.32
C MET A 139 -5.85 -17.89 5.09
N LEU A 140 -7.03 -17.54 4.56
CA LEU A 140 -7.13 -16.63 3.42
C LEU A 140 -6.66 -15.20 3.77
N ALA A 141 -6.98 -14.70 4.95
CA ALA A 141 -6.50 -13.41 5.44
C ALA A 141 -4.97 -13.38 5.54
N MET A 142 -4.36 -14.44 6.10
CA MET A 142 -2.90 -14.56 6.22
C MET A 142 -2.22 -14.71 4.86
N ALA A 143 -2.80 -15.48 3.94
CA ALA A 143 -2.31 -15.63 2.58
C ALA A 143 -2.31 -14.28 1.84
N TYR A 144 -3.39 -13.50 1.97
CA TYR A 144 -3.50 -12.16 1.40
C TYR A 144 -2.40 -11.22 1.93
N ILE A 145 -2.21 -11.16 3.26
CA ILE A 145 -1.16 -10.33 3.87
C ILE A 145 0.22 -10.71 3.32
N ASN A 146 0.55 -12.00 3.31
CA ASN A 146 1.84 -12.50 2.83
C ASN A 146 2.05 -12.17 1.35
N GLU A 147 1.02 -12.27 0.52
CA GLU A 147 1.08 -11.90 -0.89
C GLU A 147 1.38 -10.41 -1.06
N ARG A 148 0.68 -9.52 -0.33
CA ARG A 148 0.93 -8.07 -0.41
C ARG A 148 2.34 -7.72 0.04
N LEU A 149 2.82 -8.30 1.13
CA LEU A 149 4.18 -8.09 1.62
C LEU A 149 5.23 -8.57 0.62
N SER A 150 5.12 -9.80 0.11
CA SER A 150 6.09 -10.37 -0.84
C SER A 150 6.13 -9.60 -2.17
N THR A 151 4.98 -9.21 -2.70
CA THR A 151 4.88 -8.38 -3.90
C THR A 151 5.48 -6.99 -3.66
N GLY A 152 5.22 -6.41 -2.50
CA GLY A 152 5.79 -5.13 -2.11
C GLY A 152 7.32 -5.16 -1.97
N TRP A 153 7.88 -6.21 -1.38
CA TRP A 153 9.34 -6.40 -1.29
C TRP A 153 9.96 -6.56 -2.67
N ALA A 154 9.40 -7.42 -3.52
CA ALA A 154 9.88 -7.60 -4.89
C ALA A 154 9.86 -6.29 -5.69
N SER A 155 8.82 -5.47 -5.53
CA SER A 155 8.72 -4.16 -6.19
C SER A 155 9.78 -3.18 -5.71
N LYS A 156 10.13 -3.18 -4.40
CA LYS A 156 11.22 -2.36 -3.85
C LYS A 156 12.59 -2.80 -4.35
N ASP A 157 12.82 -4.11 -4.39
CA ASP A 157 14.10 -4.69 -4.83
C ASP A 157 14.33 -4.46 -6.33
N ALA A 158 13.25 -4.42 -7.12
CA ALA A 158 13.29 -4.14 -8.56
C ALA A 158 13.38 -2.65 -8.92
N MET A 159 13.39 -1.73 -7.93
CA MET A 159 13.40 -0.29 -8.18
C MET A 159 14.71 0.15 -8.84
N ASP A 160 14.60 0.73 -10.04
CA ASP A 160 15.75 1.32 -10.73
C ASP A 160 16.03 2.74 -10.20
N TRP A 161 17.21 2.93 -9.63
CA TRP A 161 17.67 4.18 -9.06
C TRP A 161 18.61 4.96 -9.96
N SER A 162 19.00 4.42 -11.11
CA SER A 162 20.06 4.97 -11.98
C SER A 162 19.78 6.39 -12.47
N GLU A 163 18.52 6.69 -12.80
CA GLU A 163 18.14 8.04 -13.25
C GLU A 163 18.22 9.07 -12.11
N TYR A 164 17.82 8.70 -10.89
CA TYR A 164 18.00 9.57 -9.72
C TYR A 164 19.47 9.84 -9.42
N GLU A 165 20.31 8.80 -9.45
CA GLU A 165 21.75 8.91 -9.23
C GLU A 165 22.41 9.83 -10.29
N LYS A 166 22.02 9.67 -11.55
CA LYS A 166 22.50 10.55 -12.63
C LYS A 166 22.14 12.01 -12.37
N LEU A 167 20.87 12.30 -12.11
CA LEU A 167 20.38 13.68 -11.89
C LEU A 167 20.96 14.33 -10.61
N LEU A 168 21.34 13.54 -9.61
CA LEU A 168 22.01 14.05 -8.42
C LEU A 168 23.49 14.37 -8.65
N ASN A 169 24.12 13.77 -9.65
CA ASN A 169 25.53 14.00 -9.98
C ASN A 169 25.74 15.13 -11.01
N GLU A 170 24.68 15.62 -11.65
CA GLU A 170 24.66 16.82 -12.49
C GLU A 170 24.58 18.11 -11.64
#